data_5e36a9981cbf91581a2da336bca43ded
#
_entry.id   5e36a9981cbf91581a2da336bca43ded
#
_cell.length_a   1.000
_cell.length_b   1.000
_cell.length_c   1.000
_cell.angle_alpha   90.00
_cell.angle_beta   90.00
_cell.angle_gamma   90.00
#
_symmetry.space_group_name_H-M   'P 1'
#
loop_
_entity.id
_entity.type
_entity.pdbx_description
1 polymer ?
#
loop_
_entity_poly.entity_id
_entity_poly.type
_entity_poly.pdbx_seq_one_letter_code
_entity_poly.pdbx_strand_id
1 'polypeptide(L)'
;MKRGYKFVWMGMIALFFMGCDSLNGPEDKGEFRLSSEKLGSGPYHLMGYLYEESEFYRYPYQGDKIPDIINEGYLVLADGGGLITLPGFNTPGQINGFALIGEFESLEGARSFYEGYDNVEDGLQFETVSDTVELYQVWVQQTSSGKYVKLLVKDILDREGESGTLFNDVVLEYTYQSDGSTTFPD
;
A
#
# COMPACT_ATOMS: atom_id res chain seq x y z
N MET A 1 -3.08 15.48 76.92
CA MET A 1 -4.05 14.98 75.91
C MET A 1 -3.74 15.51 74.56
N LYS A 2 -3.14 14.67 73.70
CA LYS A 2 -2.87 15.03 72.23
C LYS A 2 -3.41 13.88 71.40
N ARG A 3 -4.46 14.15 70.63
CA ARG A 3 -5.05 13.25 69.64
C ARG A 3 -4.19 13.24 68.37
N GLY A 4 -3.63 12.08 68.06
CA GLY A 4 -2.96 11.86 66.75
C GLY A 4 -3.98 11.46 65.68
N TYR A 5 -3.99 12.21 64.57
CA TYR A 5 -4.74 11.83 63.38
C TYR A 5 -3.88 10.89 62.50
N LYS A 6 -4.39 9.68 62.30
CA LYS A 6 -3.81 8.75 61.32
C LYS A 6 -4.37 9.11 59.95
N PHE A 7 -3.50 9.62 59.07
CA PHE A 7 -3.81 9.78 57.66
C PHE A 7 -3.63 8.40 56.95
N VAL A 8 -4.73 7.86 56.50
CA VAL A 8 -4.73 6.67 55.63
C VAL A 8 -4.55 7.18 54.22
N TRP A 9 -3.38 6.93 53.65
CA TRP A 9 -3.11 7.13 52.23
C TRP A 9 -3.71 5.95 51.45
N MET A 10 -4.84 6.19 50.80
CA MET A 10 -5.42 5.27 49.83
C MET A 10 -4.71 5.45 48.47
N GLY A 11 -3.73 4.59 48.28
CA GLY A 11 -3.01 4.54 46.98
C GLY A 11 -3.92 4.10 45.84
N MET A 12 -4.29 5.02 44.97
CA MET A 12 -5.01 4.74 43.74
C MET A 12 -4.01 4.11 42.76
N ILE A 13 -4.04 2.78 42.62
CA ILE A 13 -3.30 2.07 41.57
C ILE A 13 -4.04 2.33 40.28
N ALA A 14 -3.50 3.26 39.46
CA ALA A 14 -3.89 3.42 38.08
C ALA A 14 -3.29 2.24 37.26
N LEU A 15 -4.14 1.25 37.00
CA LEU A 15 -3.84 0.23 35.99
C LEU A 15 -3.82 0.88 34.63
N PHE A 16 -2.62 1.20 34.15
CA PHE A 16 -2.39 1.47 32.75
C PHE A 16 -2.60 0.14 31.99
N PHE A 17 -3.74 0.00 31.37
CA PHE A 17 -3.91 -0.96 30.30
C PHE A 17 -3.04 -0.47 29.12
N MET A 18 -1.82 -0.91 29.07
CA MET A 18 -1.08 -0.96 27.82
C MET A 18 -1.83 -1.98 26.96
N GLY A 19 -2.68 -1.49 26.07
CA GLY A 19 -3.24 -2.30 25.00
C GLY A 19 -2.07 -2.84 24.18
N CYS A 20 -1.90 -4.15 24.17
CA CYS A 20 -1.08 -4.82 23.18
C CYS A 20 -1.85 -4.77 21.86
N ASP A 21 -1.49 -3.83 20.99
CA ASP A 21 -2.01 -3.76 19.62
C ASP A 21 -1.42 -4.84 18.70
N SER A 22 -0.78 -5.86 19.24
CA SER A 22 -0.12 -6.93 18.47
C SER A 22 -0.94 -8.21 18.29
N LEU A 23 -2.26 -8.16 18.47
CA LEU A 23 -3.16 -9.30 18.24
C LEU A 23 -4.06 -9.14 17.00
N ASN A 24 -3.97 -8.02 16.31
CA ASN A 24 -4.67 -7.87 15.04
C ASN A 24 -3.83 -8.52 13.95
N GLY A 25 -4.42 -9.43 13.21
CA GLY A 25 -3.87 -9.92 11.94
C GLY A 25 -3.66 -8.76 10.95
N PRO A 26 -3.19 -9.03 9.73
CA PRO A 26 -3.01 -8.00 8.73
C PRO A 26 -4.29 -7.18 8.58
N GLU A 27 -4.14 -5.86 8.40
CA GLU A 27 -5.28 -4.99 8.14
C GLU A 27 -5.86 -5.35 6.77
N ASP A 28 -7.13 -5.78 6.75
CA ASP A 28 -7.81 -6.14 5.50
C ASP A 28 -8.13 -4.90 4.63
N LYS A 29 -8.08 -3.71 5.21
CA LYS A 29 -8.32 -2.44 4.51
C LYS A 29 -7.41 -1.35 5.04
N GLY A 30 -7.01 -0.44 4.16
CA GLY A 30 -6.21 0.70 4.56
C GLY A 30 -5.86 1.62 3.40
N GLU A 31 -4.97 2.55 3.71
CA GLU A 31 -4.37 3.47 2.75
C GLU A 31 -2.87 3.52 2.97
N PHE A 32 -2.12 3.49 1.89
CA PHE A 32 -0.68 3.70 1.95
C PHE A 32 -0.18 4.52 0.76
N ARG A 33 1.06 5.02 0.91
CA ARG A 33 1.76 5.76 -0.15
C ARG A 33 2.93 4.94 -0.64
N LEU A 34 2.98 4.69 -1.94
CA LEU A 34 4.03 3.93 -2.60
C LEU A 34 4.88 4.86 -3.46
N SER A 35 6.16 5.03 -3.08
CA SER A 35 7.09 5.93 -3.74
C SER A 35 7.96 5.22 -4.76
N SER A 36 8.24 5.88 -5.89
CA SER A 36 9.27 5.47 -6.84
C SER A 36 10.65 6.09 -6.54
N GLU A 37 10.81 6.77 -5.40
CA GLU A 37 12.09 7.31 -4.96
C GLU A 37 13.10 6.20 -4.71
N LYS A 38 14.26 6.31 -5.37
CA LYS A 38 15.36 5.35 -5.18
C LYS A 38 16.14 5.63 -3.90
N LEU A 39 16.25 4.63 -3.05
CA LEU A 39 16.93 4.70 -1.75
C LEU A 39 18.47 4.67 -1.90
N GLY A 40 19.06 5.70 -2.50
CA GLY A 40 20.50 5.84 -2.63
C GLY A 40 21.16 4.79 -3.54
N SER A 41 22.46 4.56 -3.35
CA SER A 41 23.30 3.69 -4.19
C SER A 41 23.49 2.26 -3.65
N GLY A 42 22.70 1.86 -2.68
CA GLY A 42 22.78 0.53 -2.06
C GLY A 42 22.12 -0.56 -2.91
N PRO A 43 22.17 -1.83 -2.46
CA PRO A 43 21.42 -2.91 -3.09
C PRO A 43 19.89 -2.73 -2.99
N TYR A 44 19.43 -1.83 -2.13
CA TYR A 44 18.00 -1.57 -1.86
C TYR A 44 17.61 -0.26 -2.52
N HIS A 45 16.82 -0.33 -3.58
CA HIS A 45 16.53 0.83 -4.42
C HIS A 45 15.15 1.45 -4.17
N LEU A 46 14.17 0.64 -3.74
CA LEU A 46 12.78 1.05 -3.56
C LEU A 46 12.21 0.55 -2.23
N MET A 47 11.09 1.14 -1.80
CA MET A 47 10.23 0.56 -0.78
C MET A 47 9.03 -0.07 -1.46
N GLY A 48 8.68 -1.29 -1.05
CA GLY A 48 7.46 -1.97 -1.46
C GLY A 48 6.62 -2.34 -0.25
N TYR A 49 5.35 -2.64 -0.49
CA TYR A 49 4.39 -3.00 0.56
C TYR A 49 4.07 -4.49 0.53
N LEU A 50 4.02 -5.12 1.71
CA LEU A 50 3.65 -6.51 1.92
C LEU A 50 2.32 -6.54 2.70
N TYR A 51 1.23 -6.94 2.03
CA TYR A 51 -0.11 -6.88 2.59
C TYR A 51 -0.31 -7.81 3.78
N GLU A 52 0.30 -8.99 3.73
CA GLU A 52 0.17 -10.00 4.78
C GLU A 52 0.71 -9.54 6.14
N GLU A 53 1.58 -8.55 6.15
CA GLU A 53 2.16 -7.95 7.37
C GLU A 53 1.76 -6.49 7.56
N SER A 54 1.09 -5.88 6.57
CA SER A 54 0.75 -4.45 6.54
C SER A 54 1.96 -3.54 6.76
N GLU A 55 3.11 -3.93 6.17
CA GLU A 55 4.39 -3.26 6.37
C GLU A 55 5.15 -3.00 5.08
N PHE A 56 6.07 -2.01 5.15
CA PHE A 56 6.97 -1.68 4.04
C PHE A 56 8.31 -2.39 4.16
N TYR A 57 8.77 -2.94 3.04
CA TYR A 57 10.06 -3.63 2.90
C TYR A 57 10.89 -3.04 1.77
N ARG A 58 12.21 -3.07 1.94
CA ARG A 58 13.15 -2.60 0.91
C ARG A 58 13.27 -3.62 -0.22
N TYR A 59 13.25 -3.12 -1.45
CA TYR A 59 13.46 -3.93 -2.66
C TYR A 59 14.69 -3.42 -3.46
N PRO A 60 15.58 -4.28 -4.01
CA PRO A 60 15.59 -5.73 -3.80
C PRO A 60 15.59 -6.06 -2.31
N TYR A 61 14.88 -7.10 -1.94
CA TYR A 61 14.52 -7.42 -0.56
C TYR A 61 15.74 -7.61 0.37
N GLN A 62 15.54 -7.33 1.63
CA GLN A 62 16.49 -7.64 2.70
C GLN A 62 15.94 -8.81 3.53
N GLY A 63 16.69 -9.92 3.55
CA GLY A 63 16.25 -11.16 4.21
C GLY A 63 15.25 -11.94 3.35
N ASP A 64 14.26 -12.55 3.99
CA ASP A 64 13.28 -13.44 3.35
C ASP A 64 11.97 -12.74 2.94
N LYS A 65 11.87 -11.42 3.18
CA LYS A 65 10.65 -10.65 2.91
C LYS A 65 10.70 -10.01 1.54
N ILE A 66 9.77 -10.41 0.68
CA ILE A 66 9.59 -9.86 -0.66
C ILE A 66 8.28 -9.07 -0.66
N PRO A 67 8.30 -7.76 -0.95
CA PRO A 67 7.06 -6.98 -1.04
C PRO A 67 6.17 -7.48 -2.16
N ASP A 68 4.85 -7.39 -1.98
CA ASP A 68 3.87 -7.76 -3.00
C ASP A 68 3.78 -6.72 -4.13
N ILE A 69 4.03 -5.44 -3.80
CA ILE A 69 3.93 -4.33 -4.75
C ILE A 69 5.05 -3.32 -4.55
N ILE A 70 5.61 -2.83 -5.66
CA ILE A 70 6.50 -1.66 -5.73
C ILE A 70 6.01 -0.68 -6.79
N ASN A 71 6.40 0.60 -6.66
CA ASN A 71 6.28 1.59 -7.73
C ASN A 71 7.65 1.80 -8.35
N GLU A 72 7.86 1.33 -9.58
CA GLU A 72 9.16 1.46 -10.25
C GLU A 72 9.41 2.86 -10.82
N GLY A 73 8.36 3.55 -11.23
CA GLY A 73 8.45 4.84 -11.89
C GLY A 73 9.22 4.79 -13.23
N TYR A 74 8.59 5.23 -14.29
CA TYR A 74 9.20 5.27 -15.63
C TYR A 74 9.54 6.69 -16.02
N LEU A 75 10.81 6.94 -16.34
CA LEU A 75 11.23 8.24 -16.83
C LEU A 75 10.92 8.35 -18.33
N VAL A 76 10.08 9.30 -18.69
CA VAL A 76 9.66 9.54 -20.08
C VAL A 76 9.91 10.98 -20.49
N LEU A 77 10.02 11.21 -21.80
CA LEU A 77 10.13 12.54 -22.39
C LEU A 77 8.72 13.08 -22.65
N ALA A 78 8.33 14.13 -21.95
CA ALA A 78 7.04 14.79 -22.16
C ALA A 78 7.01 15.57 -23.48
N ASP A 79 5.81 15.83 -23.99
CA ASP A 79 5.58 16.75 -25.09
C ASP A 79 6.09 18.16 -24.70
N GLY A 80 7.14 18.61 -25.38
CA GLY A 80 7.84 19.86 -25.05
C GLY A 80 9.27 19.70 -24.56
N GLY A 81 9.76 18.44 -24.41
CA GLY A 81 11.17 18.11 -24.19
C GLY A 81 11.61 18.06 -22.73
N GLY A 82 10.70 18.17 -21.76
CA GLY A 82 10.97 17.94 -20.33
C GLY A 82 10.93 16.44 -19.99
N LEU A 83 11.68 16.04 -18.95
CA LEU A 83 11.55 14.70 -18.38
C LEU A 83 10.44 14.70 -17.32
N ILE A 84 9.61 13.66 -17.32
CA ILE A 84 8.62 13.37 -16.30
C ILE A 84 8.75 11.92 -15.85
N THR A 85 8.28 11.61 -14.65
CA THR A 85 8.20 10.23 -14.18
C THR A 85 6.73 9.79 -14.17
N LEU A 86 6.44 8.68 -14.83
CA LEU A 86 5.13 8.05 -14.78
C LEU A 86 5.17 6.88 -13.79
N PRO A 87 4.15 6.72 -12.94
CA PRO A 87 4.11 5.59 -12.02
C PRO A 87 3.79 4.29 -12.75
N GLY A 88 4.33 3.19 -12.23
CA GLY A 88 4.06 1.85 -12.71
C GLY A 88 4.25 0.82 -11.61
N PHE A 89 3.29 -0.07 -11.44
CA PHE A 89 3.39 -1.13 -10.43
C PHE A 89 4.13 -2.35 -10.97
N ASN A 90 4.91 -2.95 -10.09
CA ASN A 90 5.55 -4.24 -10.34
C ASN A 90 5.38 -5.15 -9.11
N THR A 91 5.27 -6.46 -9.36
CA THR A 91 5.21 -7.51 -8.33
C THR A 91 6.56 -8.22 -8.25
N PRO A 92 7.43 -7.87 -7.29
CA PRO A 92 8.72 -8.52 -7.15
C PRO A 92 8.60 -10.04 -6.95
N GLY A 93 9.22 -10.81 -7.84
CA GLY A 93 9.27 -12.27 -7.72
C GLY A 93 8.01 -13.02 -8.14
N GLN A 94 7.01 -12.35 -8.69
CA GLN A 94 5.78 -12.97 -9.18
C GLN A 94 5.60 -12.73 -10.69
N ILE A 95 4.92 -13.66 -11.35
CA ILE A 95 4.47 -13.55 -12.74
C ILE A 95 2.96 -13.33 -12.71
N ASN A 96 2.48 -12.29 -13.40
CA ASN A 96 1.05 -11.94 -13.52
C ASN A 96 0.41 -11.49 -12.20
N GLY A 97 0.62 -10.25 -11.84
CA GLY A 97 0.17 -9.67 -10.56
C GLY A 97 -0.97 -8.67 -10.66
N PHE A 98 -1.15 -7.94 -11.79
CA PHE A 98 -2.09 -6.83 -11.89
C PHE A 98 -3.10 -7.00 -13.02
N ALA A 99 -4.36 -6.64 -12.74
CA ALA A 99 -5.41 -6.48 -13.73
C ALA A 99 -6.10 -5.13 -13.52
N LEU A 100 -6.14 -4.28 -14.54
CA LEU A 100 -6.92 -3.04 -14.53
C LEU A 100 -8.40 -3.42 -14.71
N ILE A 101 -9.26 -3.00 -13.80
CA ILE A 101 -10.69 -3.33 -13.80
C ILE A 101 -11.59 -2.11 -13.98
N GLY A 102 -11.04 -0.89 -13.90
CA GLY A 102 -11.81 0.33 -14.16
C GLY A 102 -10.94 1.58 -14.22
N GLU A 103 -11.37 2.53 -15.06
CA GLU A 103 -10.79 3.86 -15.22
C GLU A 103 -11.91 4.89 -15.15
N PHE A 104 -11.69 5.97 -14.39
CA PHE A 104 -12.73 6.95 -14.09
C PHE A 104 -12.22 8.37 -14.20
N GLU A 105 -13.11 9.31 -14.49
CA GLU A 105 -12.77 10.73 -14.59
C GLU A 105 -12.78 11.44 -13.21
N SER A 106 -13.22 10.75 -12.14
CA SER A 106 -13.32 11.34 -10.80
C SER A 106 -13.13 10.30 -9.70
N LEU A 107 -12.61 10.76 -8.55
CA LEU A 107 -12.48 9.93 -7.36
C LEU A 107 -13.82 9.37 -6.87
N GLU A 108 -14.91 10.13 -7.00
CA GLU A 108 -16.25 9.69 -6.57
C GLU A 108 -16.72 8.50 -7.42
N GLY A 109 -16.57 8.58 -8.74
CA GLY A 109 -16.90 7.49 -9.65
C GLY A 109 -16.08 6.24 -9.41
N ALA A 110 -14.75 6.42 -9.27
CA ALA A 110 -13.82 5.35 -8.97
C ALA A 110 -14.13 4.67 -7.62
N ARG A 111 -14.42 5.45 -6.59
CA ARG A 111 -14.77 4.96 -5.27
C ARG A 111 -16.08 4.16 -5.28
N SER A 112 -17.12 4.69 -5.95
CA SER A 112 -18.39 3.98 -6.07
C SER A 112 -18.22 2.61 -6.75
N PHE A 113 -17.39 2.54 -7.78
CA PHE A 113 -17.05 1.27 -8.44
C PHE A 113 -16.22 0.36 -7.52
N TYR A 114 -15.18 0.91 -6.88
CA TYR A 114 -14.33 0.19 -5.95
C TYR A 114 -15.10 -0.43 -4.79
N GLU A 115 -16.03 0.33 -4.17
CA GLU A 115 -16.87 -0.17 -3.07
C GLU A 115 -17.86 -1.24 -3.53
N GLY A 116 -18.37 -1.15 -4.76
CA GLY A 116 -19.29 -2.13 -5.32
C GLY A 116 -18.64 -3.35 -5.98
N TYR A 117 -17.32 -3.40 -6.08
CA TYR A 117 -16.60 -4.54 -6.66
C TYR A 117 -16.27 -5.58 -5.57
N ASP A 118 -17.16 -6.54 -5.39
CA ASP A 118 -17.12 -7.49 -4.28
C ASP A 118 -16.41 -8.80 -4.60
N ASN A 119 -16.24 -9.14 -5.89
CA ASN A 119 -15.68 -10.42 -6.29
C ASN A 119 -14.70 -10.29 -7.44
N VAL A 120 -13.59 -11.05 -7.37
CA VAL A 120 -12.68 -11.20 -8.50
C VAL A 120 -13.38 -11.99 -9.60
N GLU A 121 -13.51 -11.38 -10.78
CA GLU A 121 -14.19 -11.99 -11.93
C GLU A 121 -13.36 -13.10 -12.54
N ASP A 122 -14.03 -14.15 -13.00
CA ASP A 122 -13.40 -15.23 -13.75
C ASP A 122 -12.83 -14.70 -15.08
N GLY A 123 -11.60 -15.06 -15.38
CA GLY A 123 -10.97 -14.74 -16.66
C GLY A 123 -10.25 -13.39 -16.72
N LEU A 124 -10.09 -12.70 -15.57
CA LEU A 124 -9.20 -11.52 -15.51
C LEU A 124 -7.80 -11.89 -16.03
N GLN A 125 -7.25 -11.02 -16.87
CA GLN A 125 -5.88 -11.17 -17.35
C GLN A 125 -4.95 -10.37 -16.44
N PHE A 126 -4.04 -11.08 -15.79
CA PHE A 126 -3.06 -10.47 -14.89
C PHE A 126 -1.72 -10.32 -15.60
N GLU A 127 -1.08 -9.16 -15.42
CA GLU A 127 0.23 -8.83 -15.96
C GLU A 127 1.25 -8.63 -14.84
N THR A 128 2.51 -8.93 -15.10
CA THR A 128 3.60 -8.80 -14.10
C THR A 128 3.84 -7.34 -13.71
N VAL A 129 3.76 -6.47 -14.70
CA VAL A 129 3.96 -5.03 -14.58
C VAL A 129 2.70 -4.36 -15.09
N SER A 130 2.20 -3.38 -14.35
CA SER A 130 1.09 -2.57 -14.85
C SER A 130 1.52 -1.72 -16.04
N ASP A 131 0.57 -1.35 -16.89
CA ASP A 131 0.73 -0.16 -17.71
C ASP A 131 0.93 1.08 -16.82
N THR A 132 1.08 2.26 -17.44
CA THR A 132 1.12 3.52 -16.69
C THR A 132 -0.07 3.62 -15.75
N VAL A 133 0.23 3.87 -14.48
CA VAL A 133 -0.80 4.06 -13.47
C VAL A 133 -1.32 5.49 -13.53
N GLU A 134 -2.63 5.64 -13.58
CA GLU A 134 -3.31 6.93 -13.68
C GLU A 134 -4.26 7.17 -12.50
N LEU A 135 -4.62 8.44 -12.30
CA LEU A 135 -5.58 8.83 -11.26
C LEU A 135 -6.92 8.11 -11.46
N TYR A 136 -7.50 7.68 -10.36
CA TYR A 136 -8.85 7.09 -10.31
C TYR A 136 -8.99 5.75 -11.03
N GLN A 137 -7.88 5.09 -11.32
CA GLN A 137 -7.89 3.70 -11.76
C GLN A 137 -8.19 2.78 -10.56
N VAL A 138 -8.89 1.68 -10.86
CA VAL A 138 -9.14 0.57 -9.94
C VAL A 138 -8.49 -0.68 -10.50
N TRP A 139 -7.69 -1.34 -9.67
CA TRP A 139 -6.92 -2.52 -10.01
C TRP A 139 -7.27 -3.70 -9.11
N VAL A 140 -7.11 -4.90 -9.61
CA VAL A 140 -6.99 -6.12 -8.81
C VAL A 140 -5.55 -6.60 -8.92
N GLN A 141 -4.93 -6.87 -7.78
CA GLN A 141 -3.63 -7.52 -7.70
C GLN A 141 -3.81 -8.94 -7.16
N GLN A 142 -3.11 -9.91 -7.77
CA GLN A 142 -2.90 -11.21 -7.17
C GLN A 142 -1.52 -11.21 -6.49
N THR A 143 -1.46 -11.55 -5.20
CA THR A 143 -0.20 -11.61 -4.44
C THR A 143 0.56 -12.91 -4.71
N SER A 144 1.83 -12.96 -4.28
CA SER A 144 2.66 -14.17 -4.39
C SER A 144 2.10 -15.38 -3.62
N SER A 145 1.31 -15.14 -2.59
CA SER A 145 0.60 -16.17 -1.83
C SER A 145 -0.73 -16.61 -2.48
N GLY A 146 -1.08 -16.07 -3.65
CA GLY A 146 -2.31 -16.39 -4.38
C GLY A 146 -3.56 -15.70 -3.83
N LYS A 147 -3.42 -14.75 -2.93
CA LYS A 147 -4.51 -13.91 -2.40
C LYS A 147 -4.74 -12.70 -3.29
N TYR A 148 -5.85 -12.00 -3.08
CA TYR A 148 -6.21 -10.85 -3.91
C TYR A 148 -6.24 -9.55 -3.13
N VAL A 149 -5.92 -8.46 -3.82
CA VAL A 149 -6.01 -7.10 -3.31
C VAL A 149 -6.75 -6.25 -4.33
N LYS A 150 -7.73 -5.52 -3.88
CA LYS A 150 -8.39 -4.47 -4.65
C LYS A 150 -7.71 -3.14 -4.33
N LEU A 151 -7.32 -2.37 -5.34
CA LEU A 151 -6.59 -1.11 -5.22
C LEU A 151 -7.35 0.02 -5.90
N LEU A 152 -7.44 1.18 -5.24
CA LEU A 152 -7.93 2.42 -5.81
C LEU A 152 -6.81 3.46 -5.80
N VAL A 153 -6.44 3.99 -6.98
CA VAL A 153 -5.48 5.09 -7.13
C VAL A 153 -6.18 6.40 -6.77
N LYS A 154 -5.86 6.97 -5.60
CA LYS A 154 -6.49 8.19 -5.09
C LYS A 154 -5.76 9.45 -5.49
N ASP A 155 -4.43 9.40 -5.53
CA ASP A 155 -3.60 10.55 -5.84
C ASP A 155 -2.25 10.11 -6.44
N ILE A 156 -1.66 10.96 -7.27
CA ILE A 156 -0.31 10.80 -7.82
C ILE A 156 0.41 12.13 -7.64
N LEU A 157 1.51 12.10 -6.88
CA LEU A 157 2.25 13.28 -6.48
C LEU A 157 3.63 13.26 -7.13
N ASP A 158 3.86 14.14 -8.10
CA ASP A 158 5.19 14.34 -8.65
C ASP A 158 6.11 15.00 -7.61
N ARG A 159 7.32 14.49 -7.52
CA ARG A 159 8.33 14.87 -6.54
C ARG A 159 9.68 15.09 -7.20
N GLU A 160 10.50 15.86 -6.54
CA GLU A 160 11.91 16.06 -6.88
C GLU A 160 12.76 15.81 -5.63
N GLY A 161 13.71 14.89 -5.73
CA GLY A 161 14.66 14.57 -4.66
C GLY A 161 15.77 15.59 -4.54
N GLU A 162 16.58 15.50 -3.49
CA GLU A 162 17.68 16.42 -3.20
C GLU A 162 18.71 16.56 -4.33
N SER A 163 18.86 15.52 -5.14
CA SER A 163 19.76 15.51 -6.31
C SER A 163 19.12 16.00 -7.62
N GLY A 164 17.88 16.52 -7.58
CA GLY A 164 17.11 16.85 -8.77
C GLY A 164 16.53 15.61 -9.50
N THR A 165 16.56 14.44 -8.87
CA THR A 165 15.98 13.22 -9.42
C THR A 165 14.46 13.28 -9.30
N LEU A 166 13.77 13.11 -10.42
CA LEU A 166 12.32 13.07 -10.44
C LEU A 166 11.82 11.69 -10.01
N PHE A 167 10.77 11.67 -9.20
CA PHE A 167 10.05 10.47 -8.77
C PHE A 167 8.58 10.81 -8.53
N ASN A 168 7.76 9.81 -8.29
CA ASN A 168 6.36 10.01 -7.91
C ASN A 168 5.97 9.16 -6.69
N ASP A 169 4.99 9.67 -5.98
CA ASP A 169 4.28 8.95 -4.92
C ASP A 169 2.87 8.65 -5.40
N VAL A 170 2.45 7.40 -5.30
CA VAL A 170 1.07 6.98 -5.57
C VAL A 170 0.38 6.71 -4.24
N VAL A 171 -0.76 7.37 -4.01
CA VAL A 171 -1.61 7.13 -2.83
C VAL A 171 -2.66 6.10 -3.19
N LEU A 172 -2.63 4.98 -2.50
CA LEU A 172 -3.49 3.81 -2.75
C LEU A 172 -4.38 3.54 -1.55
N GLU A 173 -5.68 3.40 -1.80
CA GLU A 173 -6.59 2.73 -0.89
C GLU A 173 -6.66 1.25 -1.28
N TYR A 174 -6.67 0.34 -0.30
CA TYR A 174 -6.69 -1.09 -0.58
C TYR A 174 -7.71 -1.84 0.24
N THR A 175 -8.19 -2.94 -0.31
CA THR A 175 -8.90 -4.00 0.40
C THR A 175 -8.19 -5.32 0.10
N TYR A 176 -7.65 -5.95 1.15
CA TYR A 176 -6.90 -7.20 1.07
C TYR A 176 -7.80 -8.37 1.45
N GLN A 177 -7.83 -9.37 0.60
CA GLN A 177 -8.58 -10.60 0.78
C GLN A 177 -7.63 -11.65 1.39
N SER A 178 -7.61 -11.73 2.72
CA SER A 178 -6.60 -12.49 3.49
C SER A 178 -6.87 -13.99 3.58
N ASP A 179 -8.11 -14.46 3.32
CA ASP A 179 -8.49 -15.88 3.42
C ASP A 179 -8.28 -16.71 2.13
N GLY A 180 -7.89 -16.05 1.02
CA GLY A 180 -7.64 -16.70 -0.27
C GLY A 180 -8.89 -16.97 -1.10
N SER A 181 -10.08 -16.48 -0.71
CA SER A 181 -11.28 -16.49 -1.54
C SER A 181 -11.23 -15.43 -2.64
N THR A 182 -12.19 -15.43 -3.55
CA THR A 182 -12.32 -14.37 -4.56
C THR A 182 -13.25 -13.24 -4.12
N THR A 183 -13.82 -13.31 -2.91
CA THR A 183 -14.77 -12.33 -2.38
C THR A 183 -14.02 -11.39 -1.43
N PHE A 184 -14.09 -10.10 -1.69
CA PHE A 184 -13.50 -9.08 -0.83
C PHE A 184 -14.32 -8.87 0.45
N PRO A 185 -13.68 -8.57 1.59
CA PRO A 185 -14.40 -8.27 2.83
C PRO A 185 -15.16 -6.94 2.74
N ASP A 186 -16.34 -6.87 3.39
CA ASP A 186 -17.19 -5.69 3.50
C ASP A 186 -16.54 -4.54 4.28
#